data_2ccc35954534569d7aabd42c97242896
#
_entry.id   2ccc35954534569d7aabd42c97242896
#
_cell.length_a   1.000
_cell.length_b   1.000
_cell.length_c   1.000
_cell.angle_alpha   90.00
_cell.angle_beta   90.00
_cell.angle_gamma   90.00
#
_symmetry.space_group_name_H-M   'P 1'
#
loop_
_entity.id
_entity.type
_entity.pdbx_description
1 polymer ?
#
loop_
_entity_poly.entity_id
_entity_poly.type
_entity_poly.pdbx_seq_one_letter_code
_entity_poly.pdbx_strand_id
1 'polypeptide(L)'
;MTKNGTLVQLNISPGGMPKLPVLQAQVTAEGVAGDWQKNRKYHGGPNRAVCLFSTELYERLRGLGIDLFPGAVGENFTTTGIDLQALAKGDRLRVGGCVIEITNVRVPCRSLRRWNEDLPELIVGFSGWVAKVVEEGLVRAGDSVERVVSEL
;
A
#
# COMPACT_ATOMS: atom_id res chain seq x y z
N MET A 1 10.22 11.75 -17.83
CA MET A 1 9.18 12.44 -17.05
C MET A 1 8.68 11.52 -15.94
N THR A 2 8.72 12.00 -14.72
CA THR A 2 8.14 11.28 -13.61
C THR A 2 6.62 11.40 -13.68
N LYS A 3 5.93 10.27 -13.75
CA LYS A 3 4.48 10.25 -13.74
C LYS A 3 4.01 10.35 -12.30
N ASN A 4 3.26 11.39 -11.99
CA ASN A 4 2.67 11.58 -10.68
C ASN A 4 1.35 10.82 -10.58
N GLY A 5 1.08 10.30 -9.41
CA GLY A 5 -0.17 9.63 -9.10
C GLY A 5 -0.92 10.34 -7.98
N THR A 6 -1.99 9.69 -7.56
CA THR A 6 -2.86 10.19 -6.50
C THR A 6 -3.11 9.08 -5.48
N LEU A 7 -3.13 9.44 -4.20
CA LEU A 7 -3.60 8.58 -3.13
C LEU A 7 -5.12 8.66 -3.13
N VAL A 8 -5.78 7.67 -3.72
CA VAL A 8 -7.25 7.70 -3.82
C VAL A 8 -7.92 7.33 -2.52
N GLN A 9 -7.26 6.52 -1.69
CA GLN A 9 -7.81 6.12 -0.41
C GLN A 9 -6.69 5.79 0.57
N LEU A 10 -6.85 6.22 1.81
CA LEU A 10 -5.97 5.93 2.93
C LEU A 10 -6.74 5.02 3.86
N ASN A 11 -6.16 3.86 4.21
CA ASN A 11 -6.89 2.81 4.93
C ASN A 11 -6.19 2.38 6.20
N ILE A 12 -6.97 2.17 7.24
CA ILE A 12 -6.48 1.63 8.52
C ILE A 12 -7.43 0.56 9.03
N SER A 13 -6.93 -0.27 9.95
CA SER A 13 -7.72 -1.30 10.61
C SER A 13 -7.15 -1.53 12.01
N PRO A 14 -7.98 -1.87 13.00
CA PRO A 14 -7.48 -2.31 14.31
C PRO A 14 -6.83 -3.71 14.25
N GLY A 15 -6.90 -4.37 13.13
CA GLY A 15 -6.27 -5.68 12.89
C GLY A 15 -6.94 -6.41 11.74
N GLY A 16 -6.10 -6.93 10.81
CA GLY A 16 -6.58 -7.73 9.68
C GLY A 16 -7.13 -6.91 8.53
N MET A 17 -7.92 -7.57 7.70
CA MET A 17 -8.52 -6.98 6.51
C MET A 17 -10.02 -7.25 6.46
N PRO A 18 -10.80 -6.42 5.76
CA PRO A 18 -10.34 -5.26 4.99
C PRO A 18 -9.90 -4.12 5.90
N LYS A 19 -9.07 -3.22 5.38
CA LYS A 19 -8.82 -1.95 6.02
C LYS A 19 -9.85 -0.93 5.53
N LEU A 20 -10.23 -0.01 6.40
CA LEU A 20 -11.31 0.93 6.12
C LEU A 20 -10.77 2.34 5.89
N PRO A 21 -11.45 3.15 5.06
CA PRO A 21 -10.95 4.47 4.69
C PRO A 21 -11.00 5.46 5.86
N VAL A 22 -9.97 6.31 5.92
CA VAL A 22 -9.97 7.52 6.76
C VAL A 22 -9.60 8.71 5.88
N LEU A 23 -10.01 9.91 6.28
CA LEU A 23 -9.73 11.10 5.48
C LEU A 23 -8.28 11.54 5.58
N GLN A 24 -7.68 11.36 6.75
CA GLN A 24 -6.29 11.72 7.00
C GLN A 24 -5.73 10.93 8.17
N ALA A 25 -4.40 10.83 8.21
CA ALA A 25 -3.70 10.20 9.32
C ALA A 25 -2.25 10.67 9.36
N GLN A 26 -1.67 10.66 10.55
CA GLN A 26 -0.25 10.88 10.74
C GLN A 26 0.47 9.57 10.37
N VAL A 27 1.51 9.68 9.56
CA VAL A 27 2.37 8.54 9.19
C VAL A 27 3.69 8.69 9.95
N THR A 28 4.05 7.67 10.71
CA THR A 28 5.25 7.64 11.53
C THR A 28 6.14 6.46 11.11
N ALA A 29 7.32 6.36 11.71
CA ALA A 29 8.20 5.21 11.46
C ALA A 29 7.54 3.86 11.75
N GLU A 30 6.49 3.84 12.57
CA GLU A 30 5.76 2.61 12.90
C GLU A 30 4.61 2.33 11.93
N GLY A 31 4.31 3.27 11.02
CA GLY A 31 3.26 3.14 10.05
C GLY A 31 2.20 4.22 10.17
N VAL A 32 1.00 3.93 9.70
CA VAL A 32 -0.13 4.86 9.72
C VAL A 32 -0.78 4.85 11.10
N ALA A 33 -0.93 6.02 11.72
CA ALA A 33 -1.55 6.13 13.04
C ALA A 33 -2.96 5.54 13.00
N GLY A 34 -3.29 4.76 14.00
CA GLY A 34 -4.58 4.06 14.09
C GLY A 34 -4.60 2.70 13.40
N ASP A 35 -3.59 2.39 12.63
CA ASP A 35 -3.48 1.08 11.98
C ASP A 35 -2.75 0.09 12.90
N TRP A 36 -3.23 -1.13 12.94
CA TRP A 36 -2.63 -2.18 13.75
C TRP A 36 -2.59 -3.48 12.96
N GLN A 37 -1.40 -4.03 12.78
CA GLN A 37 -1.26 -5.34 12.15
C GLN A 37 -1.49 -6.42 13.20
N LYS A 38 -2.42 -7.34 12.89
CA LYS A 38 -2.81 -8.43 13.78
C LYS A 38 -1.63 -9.34 14.12
N ASN A 39 -0.70 -9.51 13.21
CA ASN A 39 0.51 -10.29 13.42
C ASN A 39 1.74 -9.45 13.06
N ARG A 40 2.25 -8.70 14.01
CA ARG A 40 3.34 -7.76 13.80
C ARG A 40 4.66 -8.42 13.42
N LYS A 41 4.82 -9.70 13.72
CA LYS A 41 6.01 -10.45 13.32
C LYS A 41 6.11 -10.60 11.80
N TYR A 42 4.97 -10.77 11.12
CA TYR A 42 4.91 -11.02 9.69
C TYR A 42 4.40 -9.83 8.87
N HIS A 43 3.62 -8.95 9.48
CA HIS A 43 2.91 -7.88 8.78
C HIS A 43 3.23 -6.47 9.26
N GLY A 44 4.06 -6.33 10.28
CA GLY A 44 4.41 -5.03 10.84
C GLY A 44 5.90 -4.84 10.95
N GLY A 45 6.29 -3.81 11.71
CA GLY A 45 7.67 -3.45 11.94
C GLY A 45 8.16 -2.37 10.97
N PRO A 46 9.36 -1.79 11.23
CA PRO A 46 9.84 -0.61 10.48
C PRO A 46 9.96 -0.83 8.98
N ASN A 47 10.33 -2.02 8.53
CA ASN A 47 10.50 -2.31 7.10
C ASN A 47 9.20 -2.67 6.39
N ARG A 48 8.11 -2.82 7.14
CA ARG A 48 6.78 -3.14 6.65
C ARG A 48 5.73 -2.22 7.26
N ALA A 49 6.12 -0.98 7.45
CA ALA A 49 5.27 0.01 8.14
C ALA A 49 4.02 0.36 7.32
N VAL A 50 4.15 0.35 5.99
CA VAL A 50 3.09 0.73 5.07
C VAL A 50 3.00 -0.29 3.94
N CYS A 51 1.76 -0.65 3.56
CA CYS A 51 1.49 -1.52 2.42
C CYS A 51 0.79 -0.72 1.33
N LEU A 52 1.22 -0.91 0.07
CA LEU A 52 0.69 -0.22 -1.10
C LEU A 52 0.03 -1.19 -2.07
N PHE A 53 -1.10 -0.77 -2.61
CA PHE A 53 -1.77 -1.43 -3.73
C PHE A 53 -2.40 -0.34 -4.60
N SER A 54 -2.91 -0.67 -5.78
CA SER A 54 -3.43 0.36 -6.69
C SER A 54 -4.79 0.01 -7.26
N THR A 55 -5.50 1.03 -7.73
CA THR A 55 -6.76 0.82 -8.43
C THR A 55 -6.54 0.04 -9.72
N GLU A 56 -5.41 0.24 -10.40
CA GLU A 56 -5.05 -0.50 -11.60
C GLU A 56 -4.90 -2.00 -11.31
N LEU A 57 -4.34 -2.34 -10.14
CA LEU A 57 -4.23 -3.74 -9.73
C LEU A 57 -5.60 -4.32 -9.35
N TYR A 58 -6.48 -3.54 -8.74
CA TYR A 58 -7.86 -3.97 -8.50
C TYR A 58 -8.60 -4.21 -9.81
N GLU A 59 -8.38 -3.37 -10.83
CA GLU A 59 -8.94 -3.60 -12.16
C GLU A 59 -8.44 -4.90 -12.80
N ARG A 60 -7.16 -5.21 -12.60
CA ARG A 60 -6.58 -6.47 -13.05
C ARG A 60 -7.27 -7.66 -12.39
N LEU A 61 -7.55 -7.57 -11.08
CA LEU A 61 -8.29 -8.60 -10.35
C LEU A 61 -9.72 -8.73 -10.87
N ARG A 62 -10.38 -7.61 -11.19
CA ARG A 62 -11.73 -7.63 -11.77
C ARG A 62 -11.72 -8.39 -13.09
N GLY A 63 -10.69 -8.22 -13.90
CA GLY A 63 -10.53 -8.97 -15.16
C GLY A 63 -10.38 -10.48 -14.94
N LEU A 64 -9.97 -10.90 -13.74
CA LEU A 64 -9.90 -12.30 -13.37
C LEU A 64 -11.16 -12.80 -12.66
N GLY A 65 -12.20 -11.97 -12.60
CA GLY A 65 -13.48 -12.31 -11.97
C GLY A 65 -13.53 -12.03 -10.47
N ILE A 66 -12.57 -11.31 -9.94
CA ILE A 66 -12.48 -10.99 -8.50
C ILE A 66 -12.71 -9.49 -8.33
N ASP A 67 -13.94 -9.11 -7.95
CA ASP A 67 -14.33 -7.73 -7.78
C ASP A 67 -14.15 -7.30 -6.34
N LEU A 68 -13.06 -6.54 -6.09
CA LEU A 68 -12.72 -6.03 -4.76
C LEU A 68 -12.67 -4.50 -4.78
N PHE A 69 -12.52 -3.93 -3.60
CA PHE A 69 -12.58 -2.49 -3.35
C PHE A 69 -11.31 -2.03 -2.64
N PRO A 70 -10.96 -0.74 -2.70
CA PRO A 70 -9.80 -0.22 -1.98
C PRO A 70 -9.84 -0.56 -0.49
N GLY A 71 -8.71 -1.04 0.03
CA GLY A 71 -8.58 -1.54 1.40
C GLY A 71 -8.82 -3.04 1.53
N ALA A 72 -9.41 -3.69 0.54
CA ALA A 72 -9.81 -5.09 0.62
C ALA A 72 -8.63 -6.04 0.85
N VAL A 73 -7.49 -5.79 0.20
CA VAL A 73 -6.32 -6.66 0.36
C VAL A 73 -5.43 -6.25 1.54
N GLY A 74 -5.85 -5.25 2.31
CA GLY A 74 -5.16 -4.83 3.52
C GLY A 74 -4.10 -3.76 3.29
N GLU A 75 -4.14 -3.06 2.16
CA GLU A 75 -3.20 -1.97 1.90
C GLU A 75 -3.59 -0.70 2.66
N ASN A 76 -2.58 0.03 3.12
CA ASN A 76 -2.76 1.35 3.72
C ASN A 76 -2.99 2.43 2.67
N PHE A 77 -2.21 2.38 1.59
CA PHE A 77 -2.24 3.37 0.51
C PHE A 77 -2.79 2.72 -0.74
N THR A 78 -3.96 3.18 -1.17
CA THR A 78 -4.52 2.80 -2.47
C THR A 78 -4.22 3.93 -3.44
N THR A 79 -3.37 3.68 -4.43
CA THR A 79 -2.90 4.69 -5.37
C THR A 79 -3.56 4.53 -6.74
N THR A 80 -3.49 5.58 -7.55
CA THR A 80 -3.82 5.52 -8.97
C THR A 80 -2.86 6.42 -9.74
N GLY A 81 -2.67 6.14 -11.03
CA GLY A 81 -1.88 6.99 -11.91
C GLY A 81 -0.38 6.79 -11.84
N ILE A 82 0.12 6.02 -10.89
CA ILE A 82 1.53 5.62 -10.84
C ILE A 82 1.61 4.11 -11.04
N ASP A 83 2.52 3.67 -11.89
CA ASP A 83 2.67 2.24 -12.17
C ASP A 83 3.49 1.57 -11.06
N LEU A 84 2.79 0.93 -10.12
CA LEU A 84 3.44 0.21 -9.02
C LEU A 84 4.33 -0.93 -9.52
N GLN A 85 3.98 -1.53 -10.65
CA GLN A 85 4.76 -2.65 -11.20
C GLN A 85 6.12 -2.19 -11.77
N ALA A 86 6.28 -0.89 -12.02
CA ALA A 86 7.54 -0.32 -12.47
C ALA A 86 8.48 0.06 -11.33
N LEU A 87 8.02 -0.06 -10.06
CA LEU A 87 8.85 0.25 -8.91
C LEU A 87 9.75 -0.93 -8.55
N ALA A 88 10.81 -0.62 -7.81
CA ALA A 88 11.75 -1.61 -7.32
C ALA A 88 12.14 -1.29 -5.88
N LYS A 89 12.68 -2.28 -5.19
CA LYS A 89 13.23 -2.12 -3.85
C LYS A 89 14.22 -0.95 -3.84
N GLY A 90 14.08 -0.06 -2.87
CA GLY A 90 14.90 1.13 -2.73
C GLY A 90 14.30 2.38 -3.35
N ASP A 91 13.30 2.24 -4.21
CA ASP A 91 12.61 3.40 -4.76
C ASP A 91 11.85 4.13 -3.65
N ARG A 92 11.82 5.45 -3.74
CA ARG A 92 11.13 6.30 -2.77
C ARG A 92 9.96 7.02 -3.40
N LEU A 93 8.90 7.16 -2.62
CA LEU A 93 7.71 7.90 -3.00
C LEU A 93 7.40 8.94 -1.94
N ARG A 94 7.11 10.17 -2.39
CA ARG A 94 6.50 11.18 -1.54
C ARG A 94 4.99 10.99 -1.64
N VAL A 95 4.35 10.76 -0.52
CA VAL A 95 2.89 10.60 -0.43
C VAL A 95 2.40 11.65 0.55
N GLY A 96 1.80 12.74 0.03
CA GLY A 96 1.41 13.87 0.87
C GLY A 96 2.58 14.40 1.67
N GLY A 97 2.47 14.39 2.99
CA GLY A 97 3.50 14.90 3.90
C GLY A 97 4.58 13.88 4.29
N CYS A 98 4.51 12.64 3.83
CA CYS A 98 5.50 11.62 4.18
C CYS A 98 6.32 11.17 2.98
N VAL A 99 7.46 10.54 3.26
CA VAL A 99 8.27 9.84 2.24
C VAL A 99 8.46 8.41 2.69
N ILE A 100 8.20 7.48 1.79
CA ILE A 100 8.36 6.06 2.02
C ILE A 100 9.37 5.48 1.06
N GLU A 101 10.01 4.39 1.47
CA GLU A 101 10.96 3.65 0.62
C GLU A 101 10.50 2.21 0.50
N ILE A 102 10.41 1.73 -0.73
CA ILE A 102 10.01 0.35 -1.01
C ILE A 102 11.07 -0.60 -0.44
N THR A 103 10.65 -1.50 0.43
CA THR A 103 11.55 -2.45 1.08
C THR A 103 11.44 -3.85 0.53
N ASN A 104 10.23 -4.25 0.13
CA ASN A 104 10.03 -5.59 -0.42
C ASN A 104 8.68 -5.70 -1.12
N VAL A 105 8.55 -6.74 -1.93
CA VAL A 105 7.26 -7.16 -2.48
C VAL A 105 6.37 -7.61 -1.31
N ARG A 106 5.11 -7.22 -1.33
CA ARG A 106 4.16 -7.73 -0.35
C ARG A 106 3.96 -9.23 -0.58
N VAL A 107 4.16 -10.03 0.46
CA VAL A 107 3.90 -11.47 0.41
C VAL A 107 2.40 -11.69 0.58
N PRO A 108 1.72 -12.32 -0.39
CA PRO A 108 0.29 -12.62 -0.25
C PRO A 108 0.04 -13.52 0.97
N CYS A 109 -0.94 -13.17 1.79
CA CYS A 109 -1.23 -13.90 3.00
C CYS A 109 -2.50 -14.75 2.86
N ARG A 110 -2.64 -15.73 3.73
CA ARG A 110 -3.79 -16.66 3.73
C ARG A 110 -5.12 -15.93 3.97
N SER A 111 -5.10 -14.81 4.64
CA SER A 111 -6.30 -14.02 4.90
C SER A 111 -7.01 -13.57 3.62
N LEU A 112 -6.29 -13.48 2.50
CA LEU A 112 -6.86 -13.15 1.20
C LEU A 112 -7.88 -14.19 0.72
N ARG A 113 -7.81 -15.42 1.24
CA ARG A 113 -8.76 -16.49 0.87
C ARG A 113 -10.19 -16.16 1.25
N ARG A 114 -10.40 -15.17 2.12
CA ARG A 114 -11.77 -14.72 2.46
C ARG A 114 -12.50 -14.15 1.24
N TRP A 115 -11.74 -13.63 0.27
CA TRP A 115 -12.31 -13.04 -0.94
C TRP A 115 -12.42 -14.06 -2.06
N ASN A 116 -11.42 -14.91 -2.18
CA ASN A 116 -11.37 -15.95 -3.18
C ASN A 116 -10.34 -16.99 -2.75
N GLU A 117 -10.67 -18.26 -2.87
CA GLU A 117 -9.82 -19.37 -2.42
C GLU A 117 -8.42 -19.31 -3.04
N ASP A 118 -8.32 -18.88 -4.28
CA ASP A 118 -7.06 -18.90 -5.02
C ASP A 118 -6.34 -17.54 -5.04
N LEU A 119 -6.89 -16.53 -4.35
CA LEU A 119 -6.36 -15.16 -4.44
C LEU A 119 -4.89 -15.04 -4.05
N PRO A 120 -4.40 -15.68 -2.96
CA PRO A 120 -2.99 -15.57 -2.62
C PRO A 120 -2.06 -16.01 -3.75
N GLU A 121 -2.42 -17.07 -4.46
CA GLU A 121 -1.64 -17.57 -5.58
C GLU A 121 -1.80 -16.72 -6.82
N LEU A 122 -3.00 -16.20 -7.07
CA LEU A 122 -3.30 -15.41 -8.25
C LEU A 122 -2.55 -14.09 -8.30
N ILE A 123 -2.34 -13.45 -7.14
CA ILE A 123 -1.69 -12.13 -7.10
C ILE A 123 -0.16 -12.18 -6.99
N VAL A 124 0.43 -13.36 -6.98
CA VAL A 124 1.90 -13.48 -7.04
C VAL A 124 2.40 -12.73 -8.28
N GLY A 125 3.35 -11.81 -8.08
CA GLY A 125 3.89 -10.97 -9.14
C GLY A 125 3.20 -9.61 -9.27
N PHE A 126 2.01 -9.42 -8.67
CA PHE A 126 1.34 -8.10 -8.64
C PHE A 126 0.60 -7.86 -7.32
N SER A 127 1.20 -8.29 -6.23
CA SER A 127 0.59 -8.22 -4.89
C SER A 127 0.81 -6.88 -4.18
N GLY A 128 1.52 -5.95 -4.82
CA GLY A 128 1.84 -4.66 -4.23
C GLY A 128 3.17 -4.68 -3.48
N TRP A 129 3.39 -3.64 -2.70
CA TRP A 129 4.66 -3.42 -2.02
C TRP A 129 4.46 -3.16 -0.54
N VAL A 130 5.50 -3.46 0.24
CA VAL A 130 5.64 -2.95 1.60
C VAL A 130 6.79 -1.95 1.63
N ALA A 131 6.70 -0.98 2.54
CA ALA A 131 7.62 0.13 2.58
C ALA A 131 7.92 0.55 4.02
N LYS A 132 9.09 1.16 4.21
CA LYS A 132 9.44 1.84 5.45
C LYS A 132 9.19 3.34 5.30
N VAL A 133 9.00 4.03 6.42
CA VAL A 133 8.79 5.47 6.43
C VAL A 133 10.15 6.15 6.60
N VAL A 134 10.53 6.98 5.64
CA VAL A 134 11.79 7.72 5.63
C VAL A 134 11.60 9.11 6.24
N GLU A 135 10.48 9.78 5.91
CA GLU A 135 10.09 11.05 6.50
C GLU A 135 8.66 10.95 7.00
N GLU A 136 8.45 11.27 8.25
CA GLU A 136 7.12 11.26 8.87
C GLU A 136 6.33 12.49 8.46
N GLY A 137 5.00 12.36 8.42
CA GLY A 137 4.15 13.50 8.11
C GLY A 137 2.68 13.15 8.00
N LEU A 138 1.86 14.17 7.85
CA LEU A 138 0.42 14.04 7.67
C LEU A 138 0.09 13.67 6.22
N VAL A 139 -0.78 12.71 6.06
CA VAL A 139 -1.25 12.24 4.75
C VAL A 139 -2.77 12.32 4.70
N ARG A 140 -3.30 12.79 3.57
CA ARG A 140 -4.73 12.91 3.32
C ARG A 140 -5.12 12.16 2.05
N ALA A 141 -6.31 11.59 2.05
CA ALA A 141 -6.90 11.08 0.82
C ALA A 141 -6.95 12.21 -0.23
N GLY A 142 -6.54 11.91 -1.45
CA GLY A 142 -6.42 12.91 -2.51
C GLY A 142 -5.02 13.50 -2.68
N ASP A 143 -4.12 13.24 -1.75
CA ASP A 143 -2.74 13.73 -1.85
C ASP A 143 -2.01 13.15 -3.06
N SER A 144 -1.02 13.90 -3.56
CA SER A 144 -0.19 13.42 -4.66
C SER A 144 0.76 12.31 -4.20
N VAL A 145 1.07 11.43 -5.14
CA VAL A 145 2.08 10.38 -4.99
C VAL A 145 3.14 10.64 -6.05
N GLU A 146 4.36 10.92 -5.62
CA GLU A 146 5.44 11.31 -6.53
C GLU A 146 6.67 10.46 -6.27
N ARG A 147 7.30 10.01 -7.35
CA ARG A 147 8.58 9.32 -7.23
C ARG A 147 9.65 10.35 -6.88
N VAL A 148 10.39 10.07 -5.81
CA VAL A 148 11.51 10.90 -5.38
C VAL A 148 12.75 10.41 -6.11
N VAL A 149 13.32 11.30 -6.93
CA VAL A 149 14.55 11.00 -7.66
C VAL A 149 15.72 11.45 -6.79
N SER A 150 16.65 10.53 -6.55
CA SER A 150 17.85 10.84 -5.80
C SER A 150 18.76 11.72 -6.66
N GLU A 151 19.08 12.91 -6.17
CA GLU A 151 20.09 13.77 -6.79
C GLU A 151 21.46 13.36 -6.26
N LEU A 152 22.31 12.93 -7.16
CA LEU A 152 23.72 12.65 -6.85
C LEU A 152 24.59 13.78 -7.36
#